data_381be138e17d6849a6c52d7584e30498
#
_entry.id   381be138e17d6849a6c52d7584e30498
#
_cell.length_a   1.000
_cell.length_b   1.000
_cell.length_c   1.000
_cell.angle_alpha   90.00
_cell.angle_beta   90.00
_cell.angle_gamma   90.00
#
_symmetry.space_group_name_H-M   'P 1'
#
loop_
_entity.id
_entity.type
_entity.pdbx_description
1 polymer ?
#
loop_
_entity_poly.entity_id
_entity_poly.type
_entity_poly.pdbx_seq_one_letter_code
_entity_poly.pdbx_strand_id
1 'polypeptide(L)'
;VDRFCVRYHGKAFLLDAKTPILTLGRDLACKLVIEDRKASRKHGRIEKRGDDYYLVDMSTNGSFVSRSGQPEVMVRHQEILLGGSGRICFGSSSNDPMADCADFEHL
;
A
#
# COMPACT_ATOMS: atom_id res chain seq x y z
N VAL A 1 -10.89 17.98 -6.41
CA VAL A 1 -9.55 17.53 -6.78
C VAL A 1 -9.36 16.08 -6.34
N ASP A 2 -8.96 15.24 -7.27
CA ASP A 2 -8.75 13.81 -7.02
C ASP A 2 -7.47 13.61 -6.21
N ARG A 3 -7.59 13.03 -5.02
CA ARG A 3 -6.46 12.72 -4.14
C ARG A 3 -6.64 11.35 -3.50
N PHE A 4 -5.53 10.72 -3.19
CA PHE A 4 -5.48 9.42 -2.53
C PHE A 4 -4.57 9.53 -1.32
N CYS A 5 -5.08 9.09 -0.18
CA CYS A 5 -4.35 9.21 1.09
C CYS A 5 -3.96 7.83 1.61
N VAL A 6 -2.70 7.69 2.01
CA VAL A 6 -2.20 6.49 2.66
C VAL A 6 -1.70 6.90 4.04
N ARG A 7 -2.20 6.22 5.09
CA ARG A 7 -1.80 6.51 6.47
C ARG A 7 -1.03 5.33 7.04
N TYR A 8 0.13 5.63 7.57
CA TYR A 8 1.02 4.62 8.15
C TYR A 8 1.70 5.19 9.39
N HIS A 9 1.50 4.52 10.53
CA HIS A 9 2.10 4.90 11.82
C HIS A 9 1.95 6.39 12.12
N GLY A 10 0.75 6.92 11.95
CA GLY A 10 0.45 8.31 12.27
C GLY A 10 0.85 9.32 11.20
N LYS A 11 1.44 8.88 10.10
CA LYS A 11 1.81 9.75 8.98
C LYS A 11 0.85 9.57 7.82
N ALA A 12 0.54 10.67 7.15
CA ALA A 12 -0.31 10.67 5.96
C ALA A 12 0.54 10.97 4.72
N PHE A 13 0.33 10.18 3.68
CA PHE A 13 1.01 10.35 2.39
C PHE A 13 -0.06 10.58 1.33
N LEU A 14 0.05 11.68 0.59
CA LEU A 14 -0.95 12.04 -0.41
C LEU A 14 -0.41 11.82 -1.82
N LEU A 15 -1.24 11.20 -2.64
CA LEU A 15 -0.99 11.05 -4.07
C LEU A 15 -2.02 11.86 -4.84
N ASP A 16 -1.60 12.43 -5.94
CA ASP A 16 -2.45 13.16 -6.88
C ASP A 16 -1.74 13.23 -8.24
N ALA A 17 -2.27 14.06 -9.14
CA ALA A 17 -1.68 14.19 -10.48
C ALA A 17 -0.24 14.72 -10.44
N LYS A 18 0.12 15.52 -9.44
CA LYS A 18 1.47 16.07 -9.31
C LYS A 18 2.42 15.13 -8.58
N THR A 19 1.89 14.25 -7.72
CA THR A 19 2.66 13.28 -6.96
C THR A 19 2.01 11.91 -7.16
N PRO A 20 2.20 11.31 -8.34
CA PRO A 20 1.43 10.14 -8.73
C PRO A 20 1.97 8.80 -8.21
N ILE A 21 3.15 8.79 -7.59
CA ILE A 21 3.80 7.56 -7.16
C ILE A 21 4.23 7.66 -5.71
N LEU A 22 3.91 6.62 -4.94
CA LEU A 22 4.36 6.45 -3.56
C LEU A 22 5.14 5.14 -3.47
N THR A 23 6.45 5.22 -3.24
CA THR A 23 7.30 4.04 -3.07
C THR A 23 7.19 3.52 -1.65
N LEU A 24 7.12 2.19 -1.52
CA LEU A 24 6.90 1.48 -0.26
C LEU A 24 8.04 0.49 -0.02
N GLY A 25 8.62 0.49 1.17
CA GLY A 25 9.63 -0.49 1.50
C GLY A 25 10.44 -0.13 2.73
N ARG A 26 11.31 -1.07 3.16
CA ARG A 26 12.21 -0.83 4.30
C ARG A 26 13.39 0.07 3.95
N ASP A 27 13.69 0.21 2.65
CA ASP A 27 14.77 1.07 2.21
C ASP A 27 14.43 2.52 2.55
N LEU A 28 15.38 3.24 3.14
CA LEU A 28 15.19 4.64 3.52
C LEU A 28 14.96 5.55 2.32
N ALA A 29 15.30 5.10 1.12
CA ALA A 29 15.00 5.85 -0.11
C ALA A 29 13.53 5.79 -0.48
N CYS A 30 12.74 4.88 0.08
CA CYS A 30 11.31 4.84 -0.15
C CYS A 30 10.63 6.03 0.54
N LYS A 31 9.57 6.56 -0.09
CA LYS A 31 8.79 7.64 0.51
C LYS A 31 8.09 7.17 1.77
N LEU A 32 7.39 6.03 1.69
CA LEU A 32 6.81 5.39 2.86
C LEU A 32 7.79 4.30 3.30
N VAL A 33 8.52 4.57 4.37
CA VAL A 33 9.49 3.62 4.91
C VAL A 33 8.77 2.67 5.84
N ILE A 34 8.71 1.39 5.45
CA ILE A 34 8.08 0.35 6.26
C ILE A 34 9.06 -0.12 7.32
N GLU A 35 8.60 -0.21 8.57
CA GLU A 35 9.46 -0.54 9.70
C GLU A 35 9.54 -2.03 9.98
N ASP A 36 8.59 -2.82 9.53
CA ASP A 36 8.50 -4.25 9.82
C ASP A 36 9.40 -5.07 8.91
N ARG A 37 10.10 -6.02 9.48
CA ARG A 37 11.05 -6.89 8.76
C ARG A 37 10.39 -7.82 7.75
N LYS A 38 9.10 -8.08 7.88
CA LYS A 38 8.36 -8.91 6.91
C LYS A 38 8.24 -8.22 5.55
N ALA A 39 8.37 -6.90 5.52
CA ALA A 39 8.38 -6.16 4.28
C ALA A 39 9.73 -6.26 3.58
N SER A 40 9.72 -6.17 2.27
CA SER A 40 10.93 -6.11 1.47
C SER A 40 11.53 -4.71 1.47
N ARG A 41 12.81 -4.59 1.16
CA ARG A 41 13.44 -3.28 1.04
C ARG A 41 12.73 -2.43 0.00
N LYS A 42 12.51 -2.99 -1.18
CA LYS A 42 11.67 -2.40 -2.22
C LYS A 42 10.43 -3.26 -2.32
N HIS A 43 9.45 -2.94 -1.48
CA HIS A 43 8.25 -3.76 -1.34
C HIS A 43 7.28 -3.57 -2.49
N GLY A 44 7.13 -2.34 -2.94
CA GLY A 44 6.24 -2.02 -4.03
C GLY A 44 6.02 -0.52 -4.17
N ARG A 45 4.95 -0.18 -4.88
CA ARG A 45 4.56 1.22 -5.03
C ARG A 45 3.07 1.32 -5.23
N ILE A 46 2.51 2.45 -4.85
CA ILE A 46 1.15 2.83 -5.23
C ILE A 46 1.29 3.87 -6.33
N GLU A 47 0.54 3.72 -7.42
CA GLU A 47 0.62 4.65 -8.52
C GLU A 47 -0.76 5.03 -9.06
N LYS A 48 -0.87 6.29 -9.44
CA LYS A 48 -2.05 6.82 -10.09
C LYS A 48 -1.98 6.52 -11.59
N ARG A 49 -3.07 5.96 -12.14
CA ARG A 49 -3.23 5.72 -13.57
C ARG A 49 -4.61 6.24 -13.97
N GLY A 50 -4.64 7.36 -14.68
CA GLY A 50 -5.90 8.03 -14.94
C GLY A 50 -6.55 8.44 -13.62
N ASP A 51 -7.78 8.01 -13.38
CA ASP A 51 -8.51 8.32 -12.13
C ASP A 51 -8.37 7.22 -11.08
N ASP A 52 -7.60 6.18 -11.35
CA ASP A 52 -7.47 5.01 -10.48
C ASP A 52 -6.12 4.94 -9.81
N TYR A 53 -6.07 4.21 -8.70
CA TYR A 53 -4.83 3.98 -7.95
C TYR A 53 -4.59 2.49 -7.81
N TYR A 54 -3.36 2.06 -8.10
CA TYR A 54 -2.95 0.67 -8.12
C TYR A 54 -1.82 0.42 -7.14
N LEU A 55 -1.86 -0.71 -6.47
CA LEU A 55 -0.71 -1.24 -5.76
C LEU A 55 0.03 -2.19 -6.69
N VAL A 56 1.31 -1.93 -6.89
CA VAL A 56 2.21 -2.84 -7.62
C VAL A 56 3.13 -3.47 -6.59
N ASP A 57 3.00 -4.78 -6.39
CA ASP A 57 3.81 -5.51 -5.41
C ASP A 57 5.04 -6.11 -6.08
N MET A 58 6.20 -5.94 -5.44
CA MET A 58 7.48 -6.49 -5.88
C MET A 58 8.17 -7.23 -4.73
N SER A 59 7.39 -7.64 -3.72
CA SER A 59 7.95 -8.12 -2.47
C SER A 59 8.21 -9.63 -2.45
N THR A 60 8.96 -10.06 -1.44
CA THR A 60 9.22 -11.48 -1.19
C THR A 60 8.02 -12.14 -0.53
N ASN A 61 7.40 -11.48 0.45
CA ASN A 61 6.33 -12.06 1.28
C ASN A 61 4.92 -11.63 0.90
N GLY A 62 4.79 -10.72 -0.05
CA GLY A 62 3.49 -10.27 -0.53
C GLY A 62 2.91 -9.09 0.22
N SER A 63 1.85 -8.55 -0.34
CA SER A 63 1.00 -7.53 0.27
C SER A 63 -0.39 -8.11 0.43
N PHE A 64 -1.00 -7.93 1.60
CA PHE A 64 -2.32 -8.44 1.90
C PHE A 64 -3.29 -7.28 1.92
N VAL A 65 -4.18 -7.26 0.93
CA VAL A 65 -5.03 -6.10 0.65
C VAL A 65 -6.47 -6.41 1.00
N SER A 66 -7.02 -5.62 1.92
CA SER A 66 -8.43 -5.65 2.29
C SER A 66 -9.08 -4.39 1.75
N ARG A 67 -9.99 -4.54 0.79
CA ARG A 67 -10.76 -3.43 0.24
C ARG A 67 -12.14 -3.44 0.84
N SER A 68 -12.71 -2.26 1.05
CA SER A 68 -14.03 -2.12 1.66
C SER A 68 -15.06 -3.00 0.97
N GLY A 69 -15.75 -3.84 1.76
CA GLY A 69 -16.80 -4.72 1.27
C GLY A 69 -16.31 -5.98 0.54
N GLN A 70 -14.99 -6.26 0.54
CA GLN A 70 -14.43 -7.41 -0.15
C GLN A 70 -13.50 -8.20 0.75
N PRO A 71 -13.34 -9.51 0.49
CA PRO A 71 -12.40 -10.32 1.26
C PRO A 71 -10.96 -9.92 0.96
N GLU A 72 -10.08 -10.19 1.91
CA GLU A 72 -8.66 -9.95 1.76
C GLU A 72 -8.08 -10.79 0.62
N VAL A 73 -7.19 -10.18 -0.15
CA VAL A 73 -6.44 -10.88 -1.20
C VAL A 73 -4.95 -10.68 -0.97
N MET A 74 -4.17 -11.70 -1.30
CA MET A 74 -2.71 -11.62 -1.26
C MET A 74 -2.20 -11.30 -2.66
N VAL A 75 -1.41 -10.23 -2.75
CA VAL A 75 -0.83 -9.74 -3.99
C VAL A 75 0.69 -9.89 -3.88
N ARG A 76 1.28 -10.61 -4.82
CA ARG A 76 2.72 -10.84 -4.83
C ARG A 76 3.21 -10.86 -6.25
N HIS A 77 4.14 -9.94 -6.58
CA HIS A 77 4.64 -9.74 -7.95
C HIS A 77 3.49 -9.53 -8.94
N GLN A 78 2.47 -8.82 -8.50
CA GLN A 78 1.27 -8.52 -9.26
C GLN A 78 0.81 -7.12 -8.91
N GLU A 79 -0.21 -6.64 -9.59
CA GLU A 79 -0.81 -5.36 -9.28
C GLU A 79 -2.30 -5.50 -9.06
N ILE A 80 -2.86 -4.60 -8.27
CA ILE A 80 -4.28 -4.61 -7.93
C ILE A 80 -4.83 -3.18 -7.89
N LEU A 81 -6.05 -3.02 -8.40
CA LEU A 81 -6.80 -1.78 -8.27
C LEU A 81 -7.26 -1.62 -6.82
N LEU A 82 -6.94 -0.49 -6.19
CA LEU A 82 -7.23 -0.30 -4.77
C LEU A 82 -8.66 0.13 -4.46
N GLY A 83 -9.27 0.93 -5.33
CA GLY A 83 -10.64 1.39 -5.10
C GLY A 83 -10.74 2.50 -4.06
N GLY A 84 -11.88 2.57 -3.35
CA GLY A 84 -12.23 3.71 -2.50
C GLY A 84 -11.52 3.76 -1.15
N SER A 85 -11.42 2.63 -0.46
CA SER A 85 -10.77 2.58 0.85
C SER A 85 -10.41 1.15 1.23
N GLY A 86 -9.48 1.01 2.16
CA GLY A 86 -9.07 -0.29 2.65
C GLY A 86 -7.76 -0.25 3.42
N ARG A 87 -7.10 -1.42 3.45
CA ARG A 87 -5.88 -1.62 4.22
C ARG A 87 -4.91 -2.50 3.44
N ILE A 88 -3.64 -2.18 3.52
CA ILE A 88 -2.56 -2.99 2.96
C ILE A 88 -1.67 -3.43 4.11
N CYS A 89 -1.53 -4.76 4.31
CA CYS A 89 -0.62 -5.30 5.31
C CYS A 89 0.60 -5.89 4.61
N PHE A 90 1.77 -5.58 5.14
CA PHE A 90 3.03 -5.88 4.48
C PHE A 90 3.61 -7.18 5.01
N GLY A 91 3.60 -8.22 4.16
CA GLY A 91 4.27 -9.47 4.46
C GLY A 91 3.48 -10.48 5.30
N SER A 92 2.33 -10.10 5.82
CA SER A 92 1.43 -11.02 6.51
C SER A 92 -0.01 -10.52 6.45
N SER A 93 -0.96 -11.43 6.70
CA SER A 93 -2.39 -11.12 6.68
C SER A 93 -2.79 -10.18 7.81
N SER A 94 -3.85 -9.40 7.60
CA SER A 94 -4.45 -8.57 8.64
C SER A 94 -4.94 -9.40 9.85
N ASN A 95 -5.10 -10.72 9.68
CA ASN A 95 -5.46 -11.62 10.77
C ASN A 95 -4.28 -11.92 11.71
N ASP A 96 -3.06 -11.64 11.29
CA ASP A 96 -1.87 -11.78 12.13
C ASP A 96 -1.87 -10.63 13.13
N PRO A 97 -1.84 -10.92 14.47
CA PRO A 97 -1.80 -9.84 15.47
C PRO A 97 -0.59 -8.94 15.34
N MET A 98 0.47 -9.42 14.70
CA MET A 98 1.71 -8.66 14.50
C MET A 98 1.76 -8.00 13.11
N ALA A 99 0.66 -8.00 12.38
CA ALA A 99 0.63 -7.41 11.04
C ALA A 99 0.94 -5.92 11.09
N ASP A 100 1.77 -5.47 10.15
CA ASP A 100 2.12 -4.08 9.97
C ASP A 100 1.40 -3.57 8.72
N CYS A 101 0.50 -2.62 8.90
CA CYS A 101 -0.43 -2.24 7.86
C CYS A 101 -0.52 -0.73 7.68
N ALA A 102 -0.90 -0.33 6.48
CA ALA A 102 -1.27 1.04 6.14
C ALA A 102 -2.73 1.08 5.72
N ASP A 103 -3.42 2.15 6.03
CA ASP A 103 -4.78 2.37 5.58
C ASP A 103 -4.76 3.31 4.38
N PHE A 104 -5.70 3.12 3.45
CA PHE A 104 -5.80 3.99 2.29
C PHE A 104 -7.24 4.44 2.07
N GLU A 105 -7.34 5.61 1.44
CA GLU A 105 -8.65 6.19 1.14
C GLU A 105 -8.53 7.09 -0.09
N HIS A 106 -9.41 6.87 -1.06
CA HIS A 106 -9.56 7.74 -2.23
C HIS A 106 -10.48 8.89 -1.84
N LEU A 107 -9.93 10.06 -1.73
CA LEU A 107 -10.67 11.25 -1.27
C LEU A 107 -11.48 11.92 -2.37
#